data_98246c26c17b6eb6431f3e22358efa02
#
_entry.id   98246c26c17b6eb6431f3e22358efa02
#
_cell.length_a   1.000
_cell.length_b   1.000
_cell.length_c   1.000
_cell.angle_alpha   90.00
_cell.angle_beta   90.00
_cell.angle_gamma   90.00
#
_symmetry.space_group_name_H-M   'P 1'
#
loop_
_entity.id
_entity.type
_entity.pdbx_description
1 polymer ?
#
loop_
_entity_poly.entity_id
_entity_poly.type
_entity_poly.pdbx_seq_one_letter_code
_entity_poly.pdbx_strand_id
1 'polypeptide(L)'
;MADQMTNQAKWIELRAIQIVRDGRTILDIPNTDIQFGGITACIGPNGAGKTTFLKLVHGLIKPNVGGSVGYADGIRSALVLHHTPMIKASVRCNIGLNGVRKPSENEIDLVLQEVGLSHLQHQPAHQLSAGEKQKLSLGRARLQNPNLLLLDEPTANLDPTTTAQVEAMIREFAASGCDVLISSHQLAQVKRLADLIVFIDGGQIIEKGACAPFFAQPQTEAAQRYMQRERAAD
;
A
#
# COMPACT_ATOMS: atom_id res chain seq x y z
N MET A 1 32.59 -14.57 3.28
CA MET A 1 32.08 -13.74 4.38
C MET A 1 30.76 -13.20 3.89
N ALA A 2 29.66 -13.82 4.28
CA ALA A 2 28.33 -13.38 3.93
C ALA A 2 28.00 -12.17 4.80
N ASP A 3 27.75 -11.07 4.11
CA ASP A 3 27.32 -9.81 4.71
C ASP A 3 25.98 -10.05 5.41
N GLN A 4 25.99 -10.04 6.73
CA GLN A 4 24.77 -10.01 7.53
C GLN A 4 24.14 -8.64 7.31
N MET A 5 23.29 -8.53 6.28
CA MET A 5 22.36 -7.40 6.19
C MET A 5 21.47 -7.45 7.45
N THR A 6 21.89 -6.71 8.45
CA THR A 6 21.05 -6.41 9.60
C THR A 6 19.75 -5.81 9.08
N ASN A 7 18.68 -6.58 9.22
CA ASN A 7 17.33 -6.15 8.95
C ASN A 7 16.97 -5.05 9.98
N GLN A 8 17.47 -3.83 9.75
CA GLN A 8 17.07 -2.69 10.56
C GLN A 8 15.59 -2.47 10.30
N ALA A 9 14.79 -2.65 11.34
CA ALA A 9 13.36 -2.42 11.30
C ALA A 9 13.11 -1.03 10.69
N LYS A 10 12.43 -0.99 9.56
CA LYS A 10 12.05 0.27 8.93
C LYS A 10 10.93 0.88 9.75
N TRP A 11 11.03 2.16 10.02
CA TRP A 11 10.04 2.88 10.79
C TRP A 11 9.76 4.24 10.16
N ILE A 12 8.58 4.77 10.45
CA ILE A 12 8.25 6.17 10.22
C ILE A 12 7.84 6.82 11.54
N GLU A 13 8.29 8.03 11.73
CA GLU A 13 7.88 8.89 12.82
C GLU A 13 6.86 9.90 12.34
N LEU A 14 5.74 9.95 13.02
CA LEU A 14 4.69 10.94 12.80
C LEU A 14 4.67 11.89 14.01
N ARG A 15 4.85 13.17 13.76
CA ARG A 15 4.86 14.19 14.80
C ARG A 15 3.86 15.28 14.46
N ALA A 16 2.87 15.49 15.31
CA ALA A 16 1.85 16.53 15.21
C ALA A 16 1.19 16.59 13.80
N ILE A 17 0.82 15.43 13.26
CA ILE A 17 0.23 15.35 11.92
C ILE A 17 -1.18 15.91 11.95
N GLN A 18 -1.42 16.96 11.20
CA GLN A 18 -2.74 17.46 10.91
C GLN A 18 -2.89 17.69 9.41
N ILE A 19 -3.92 17.10 8.81
CA ILE A 19 -4.29 17.30 7.40
C ILE A 19 -5.73 17.83 7.36
N VAL A 20 -5.90 19.03 6.85
CA VAL A 20 -7.20 19.67 6.68
C VAL A 20 -7.49 19.85 5.19
N ARG A 21 -8.70 19.50 4.75
CA ARG A 21 -9.20 19.74 3.40
C ARG A 21 -10.63 20.30 3.49
N ASP A 22 -10.88 21.37 2.77
CA ASP A 22 -12.20 22.01 2.72
C ASP A 22 -12.78 22.28 4.12
N GLY A 23 -11.92 22.74 5.05
CA GLY A 23 -12.28 23.03 6.43
C GLY A 23 -12.53 21.80 7.32
N ARG A 24 -12.34 20.58 6.80
CA ARG A 24 -12.51 19.33 7.57
C ARG A 24 -11.15 18.70 7.86
N THR A 25 -10.93 18.31 9.10
CA THR A 25 -9.77 17.52 9.49
C THR A 25 -9.93 16.11 8.97
N ILE A 26 -8.98 15.68 8.12
CA ILE A 26 -8.93 14.34 7.53
C ILE A 26 -8.02 13.41 8.32
N LEU A 27 -6.88 13.94 8.78
CA LEU A 27 -5.97 13.25 9.70
C LEU A 27 -5.62 14.18 10.84
N ASP A 28 -5.62 13.63 12.04
CA ASP A 28 -5.17 14.26 13.27
C ASP A 28 -4.44 13.20 14.11
N ILE A 29 -3.16 13.00 13.80
CA ILE A 29 -2.33 11.97 14.41
C ILE A 29 -1.29 12.68 15.27
N PRO A 30 -1.33 12.52 16.60
CA PRO A 30 -0.32 13.04 17.49
C PRO A 30 1.04 12.35 17.25
N ASN A 31 1.91 12.34 18.22
CA ASN A 31 3.20 11.68 18.11
C ASN A 31 3.02 10.15 18.12
N THR A 32 3.43 9.50 17.05
CA THR A 32 3.45 8.03 16.96
C THR A 32 4.54 7.55 16.02
N ASP A 33 5.06 6.35 16.28
CA ASP A 33 6.00 5.65 15.42
C ASP A 33 5.34 4.40 14.89
N ILE A 34 5.54 4.11 13.61
CA ILE A 34 5.05 2.90 12.96
C ILE A 34 6.27 2.12 12.48
N GLN A 35 6.43 0.92 13.00
CA GLN A 35 7.39 -0.04 12.50
C GLN A 35 6.75 -0.87 11.41
N PHE A 36 7.49 -1.11 10.34
CA PHE A 36 7.11 -2.02 9.27
C PHE A 36 7.84 -3.35 9.45
N GLY A 37 7.20 -4.41 8.98
CA GLY A 37 7.76 -5.75 8.95
C GLY A 37 6.83 -6.64 8.16
N GLY A 38 7.23 -7.03 6.93
CA GLY A 38 6.37 -7.80 6.05
C GLY A 38 5.20 -6.97 5.51
N ILE A 39 3.97 -7.43 5.74
CA ILE A 39 2.76 -6.77 5.23
C ILE A 39 1.99 -6.13 6.39
N THR A 40 1.87 -4.82 6.37
CA THR A 40 1.08 -4.03 7.31
C THR A 40 -0.23 -3.61 6.66
N ALA A 41 -1.38 -3.87 7.29
CA ALA A 41 -2.66 -3.41 6.79
C ALA A 41 -3.14 -2.17 7.55
N CYS A 42 -3.45 -1.12 6.80
CA CYS A 42 -4.16 0.06 7.26
C CYS A 42 -5.66 -0.17 7.08
N ILE A 43 -6.39 -0.36 8.16
CA ILE A 43 -7.82 -0.66 8.15
C ILE A 43 -8.64 0.42 8.85
N GLY A 44 -9.94 0.43 8.62
CA GLY A 44 -10.88 1.38 9.22
C GLY A 44 -12.05 1.70 8.31
N PRO A 45 -13.06 2.41 8.83
CA PRO A 45 -14.25 2.78 8.07
C PRO A 45 -13.94 3.57 6.79
N ASN A 46 -14.91 3.61 5.87
CA ASN A 46 -14.83 4.51 4.73
C ASN A 46 -14.77 5.96 5.20
N GLY A 47 -13.88 6.75 4.61
CA GLY A 47 -13.64 8.12 5.03
C GLY A 47 -12.75 8.30 6.27
N ALA A 48 -12.25 7.24 6.89
CA ALA A 48 -11.37 7.32 8.07
C ALA A 48 -9.99 7.97 7.80
N GLY A 49 -9.62 8.19 6.53
CA GLY A 49 -8.35 8.84 6.18
C GLY A 49 -7.27 7.89 5.64
N LYS A 50 -7.57 6.61 5.39
CA LYS A 50 -6.59 5.59 4.94
C LYS A 50 -5.78 6.01 3.71
N THR A 51 -6.44 6.39 2.62
CA THR A 51 -5.77 6.89 1.40
C THR A 51 -4.91 8.14 1.67
N THR A 52 -5.40 9.04 2.51
CA THR A 52 -4.67 10.26 2.91
C THR A 52 -3.42 9.88 3.71
N PHE A 53 -3.55 8.90 4.59
CA PHE A 53 -2.45 8.36 5.37
C PHE A 53 -1.36 7.74 4.46
N LEU A 54 -1.73 6.90 3.48
CA LEU A 54 -0.76 6.34 2.53
C LEU A 54 -0.04 7.44 1.73
N LYS A 55 -0.78 8.48 1.27
CA LYS A 55 -0.20 9.62 0.56
C LYS A 55 0.75 10.44 1.44
N LEU A 56 0.43 10.59 2.73
CA LEU A 56 1.31 11.23 3.72
C LEU A 56 2.60 10.42 3.91
N VAL A 57 2.47 9.09 4.13
CA VAL A 57 3.61 8.17 4.29
C VAL A 57 4.49 8.13 3.04
N HIS A 58 3.92 8.28 1.84
CA HIS A 58 4.71 8.39 0.61
C HIS A 58 5.40 9.75 0.44
N GLY A 59 4.98 10.76 1.18
CA GLY A 59 5.44 12.15 1.01
C GLY A 59 4.74 12.90 -0.14
N LEU A 60 3.68 12.33 -0.73
CA LEU A 60 2.88 12.98 -1.77
C LEU A 60 2.07 14.16 -1.23
N ILE A 61 1.70 14.13 0.03
CA ILE A 61 1.09 15.24 0.76
C ILE A 61 1.93 15.52 2.00
N LYS A 62 1.94 16.78 2.42
CA LYS A 62 2.64 17.23 3.62
C LYS A 62 1.63 17.55 4.72
N PRO A 63 2.00 17.36 6.00
CA PRO A 63 1.16 17.83 7.10
C PRO A 63 1.06 19.35 7.09
N ASN A 64 0.06 19.88 7.79
CA ASN A 64 -0.06 21.30 8.04
C ASN A 64 1.15 21.82 8.85
N VAL A 65 1.24 23.13 9.00
CA VAL A 65 2.37 23.78 9.70
C VAL A 65 2.59 23.17 11.10
N GLY A 66 3.84 22.82 11.39
CA GLY A 66 4.27 22.24 12.66
C GLY A 66 4.32 20.71 12.70
N GLY A 67 3.72 20.02 11.73
CA GLY A 67 3.81 18.56 11.65
C GLY A 67 5.01 18.09 10.83
N SER A 68 5.50 16.88 11.13
CA SER A 68 6.59 16.25 10.37
C SER A 68 6.43 14.74 10.25
N VAL A 69 6.94 14.20 9.14
CA VAL A 69 7.10 12.76 8.91
C VAL A 69 8.59 12.47 8.81
N GLY A 70 9.10 11.72 9.77
CA GLY A 70 10.48 11.20 9.75
C GLY A 70 10.50 9.79 9.16
N TYR A 71 11.61 9.44 8.51
CA TYR A 71 11.79 8.13 7.91
C TYR A 71 13.11 7.52 8.37
N ALA A 72 13.15 6.19 8.51
CA ALA A 72 14.42 5.50 8.62
C ALA A 72 15.27 5.77 7.36
N ASP A 73 16.60 5.80 7.53
CA ASP A 73 17.52 6.04 6.43
C ASP A 73 17.30 5.06 5.27
N GLY A 74 17.41 5.58 4.05
CA GLY A 74 17.35 4.77 2.83
C GLY A 74 15.96 4.30 2.42
N ILE A 75 14.86 4.83 2.99
CA ILE A 75 13.50 4.50 2.52
C ILE A 75 13.31 4.99 1.09
N ARG A 76 12.95 4.04 0.23
CA ARG A 76 12.49 4.27 -1.16
C ARG A 76 11.07 3.71 -1.26
N SER A 77 10.09 4.58 -1.30
CA SER A 77 8.69 4.17 -1.36
C SER A 77 8.13 4.25 -2.77
N ALA A 78 7.28 3.29 -3.13
CA ALA A 78 6.40 3.35 -4.29
C ALA A 78 4.94 3.35 -3.84
N LEU A 79 4.09 4.14 -4.51
CA LEU A 79 2.66 4.24 -4.20
C LEU A 79 1.82 3.82 -5.40
N VAL A 80 0.95 2.84 -5.19
CA VAL A 80 -0.09 2.42 -6.14
C VAL A 80 -1.44 2.81 -5.56
N LEU A 81 -2.10 3.76 -6.20
CA LEU A 81 -3.44 4.21 -5.83
C LEU A 81 -4.50 3.30 -6.44
N HIS A 82 -5.68 3.25 -5.80
CA HIS A 82 -6.85 2.52 -6.29
C HIS A 82 -7.18 2.81 -7.76
N HIS A 83 -7.06 4.05 -8.19
CA HIS A 83 -7.16 4.47 -9.58
C HIS A 83 -5.83 5.00 -10.09
N THR A 84 -5.03 4.14 -10.70
CA THR A 84 -3.80 4.56 -11.36
C THR A 84 -4.09 4.88 -12.83
N PRO A 85 -3.90 6.13 -13.27
CA PRO A 85 -4.16 6.52 -14.64
C PRO A 85 -3.19 5.84 -15.61
N MET A 86 -3.71 5.41 -16.76
CA MET A 86 -2.92 4.89 -17.87
C MET A 86 -2.77 5.99 -18.93
N ILE A 87 -1.54 6.24 -19.38
CA ILE A 87 -1.33 7.11 -20.52
C ILE A 87 -1.84 6.44 -21.82
N LYS A 88 -2.18 7.25 -22.82
CA LYS A 88 -2.63 6.78 -24.14
C LYS A 88 -1.44 6.22 -24.94
N ALA A 89 -0.87 5.12 -24.49
CA ALA A 89 0.25 4.42 -25.09
C ALA A 89 0.13 2.91 -24.84
N SER A 90 1.03 2.12 -25.39
CA SER A 90 1.06 0.67 -25.20
C SER A 90 1.32 0.29 -23.72
N VAL A 91 0.99 -0.96 -23.36
CA VAL A 91 1.33 -1.55 -22.05
C VAL A 91 2.82 -1.45 -21.78
N ARG A 92 3.67 -1.80 -22.77
CA ARG A 92 5.14 -1.71 -22.69
C ARG A 92 5.61 -0.27 -22.37
N CYS A 93 5.05 0.72 -23.05
CA CYS A 93 5.36 2.11 -22.77
C CYS A 93 4.92 2.53 -21.36
N ASN A 94 3.71 2.10 -20.98
CA ASN A 94 3.16 2.42 -19.65
C ASN A 94 3.98 1.79 -18.51
N ILE A 95 4.43 0.55 -18.62
CA ILE A 95 5.22 -0.10 -17.57
C ILE A 95 6.58 0.57 -17.37
N GLY A 96 7.17 1.08 -18.44
CA GLY A 96 8.43 1.83 -18.39
C GLY A 96 8.36 3.19 -17.69
N LEU A 97 7.16 3.71 -17.40
CA LEU A 97 6.95 4.98 -16.69
C LEU A 97 7.06 4.77 -15.17
N ASN A 98 8.27 4.63 -14.67
CA ASN A 98 8.48 4.39 -13.24
C ASN A 98 8.85 5.65 -12.42
N GLY A 99 9.10 6.78 -13.08
CA GLY A 99 9.37 8.07 -12.40
C GLY A 99 10.76 8.20 -11.76
N VAL A 100 11.56 7.14 -11.72
CA VAL A 100 12.88 7.14 -11.06
C VAL A 100 14.02 7.19 -12.08
N ARG A 101 14.02 6.27 -13.05
CA ARG A 101 15.00 6.16 -14.12
C ARG A 101 14.36 5.51 -15.35
N LYS A 102 15.00 5.63 -16.50
CA LYS A 102 14.58 4.86 -17.67
C LYS A 102 15.02 3.40 -17.49
N PRO A 103 14.10 2.42 -17.41
CA PRO A 103 14.47 1.02 -17.35
C PRO A 103 15.04 0.55 -18.69
N SER A 104 15.86 -0.50 -18.66
CA SER A 104 16.31 -1.19 -19.87
C SER A 104 15.18 -2.03 -20.47
N GLU A 105 15.31 -2.37 -21.75
CA GLU A 105 14.34 -3.24 -22.43
C GLU A 105 14.22 -4.61 -21.75
N ASN A 106 15.35 -5.19 -21.28
CA ASN A 106 15.36 -6.45 -20.57
C ASN A 106 14.61 -6.38 -19.22
N GLU A 107 14.74 -5.26 -18.48
CA GLU A 107 13.99 -5.06 -17.23
C GLU A 107 12.49 -4.97 -17.50
N ILE A 108 12.10 -4.29 -18.58
CA ILE A 108 10.71 -4.19 -19.00
C ILE A 108 10.17 -5.59 -19.36
N ASP A 109 10.91 -6.40 -20.13
CA ASP A 109 10.51 -7.74 -20.53
C ASP A 109 10.33 -8.66 -19.32
N LEU A 110 11.28 -8.65 -18.40
CA LEU A 110 11.21 -9.43 -17.16
C LEU A 110 9.96 -9.06 -16.34
N VAL A 111 9.75 -7.77 -16.12
CA VAL A 111 8.59 -7.34 -15.33
C VAL A 111 7.27 -7.59 -16.04
N LEU A 112 7.19 -7.45 -17.37
CA LEU A 112 5.99 -7.85 -18.14
C LEU A 112 5.69 -9.34 -18.00
N GLN A 113 6.71 -10.18 -17.93
CA GLN A 113 6.56 -11.61 -17.68
C GLN A 113 6.10 -11.88 -16.24
N GLU A 114 6.73 -11.25 -15.23
CA GLU A 114 6.35 -11.38 -13.82
C GLU A 114 4.87 -11.01 -13.58
N VAL A 115 4.41 -9.90 -14.17
CA VAL A 115 3.02 -9.46 -14.01
C VAL A 115 2.03 -10.14 -14.97
N GLY A 116 2.50 -11.06 -15.84
CA GLY A 116 1.67 -11.81 -16.78
C GLY A 116 1.08 -10.98 -17.93
N LEU A 117 1.72 -9.90 -18.33
CA LEU A 117 1.24 -8.97 -19.36
C LEU A 117 2.06 -9.00 -20.67
N SER A 118 3.02 -9.91 -20.83
CA SER A 118 3.86 -9.99 -22.05
C SER A 118 3.05 -10.09 -23.32
N HIS A 119 1.96 -10.86 -23.32
CA HIS A 119 1.08 -11.05 -24.47
C HIS A 119 0.27 -9.79 -24.85
N LEU A 120 0.16 -8.82 -23.94
CA LEU A 120 -0.57 -7.55 -24.12
C LEU A 120 0.37 -6.35 -24.35
N GLN A 121 1.68 -6.56 -24.43
CA GLN A 121 2.68 -5.49 -24.39
C GLN A 121 2.50 -4.39 -25.43
N HIS A 122 1.94 -4.71 -26.59
CA HIS A 122 1.71 -3.77 -27.69
C HIS A 122 0.29 -3.17 -27.69
N GLN A 123 -0.62 -3.67 -26.84
CA GLN A 123 -1.97 -3.14 -26.74
C GLN A 123 -1.99 -1.77 -26.05
N PRO A 124 -2.95 -0.89 -26.39
CA PRO A 124 -3.18 0.36 -25.66
C PRO A 124 -3.57 0.09 -24.20
N ALA A 125 -2.81 0.61 -23.24
CA ALA A 125 -3.00 0.32 -21.82
C ALA A 125 -4.36 0.79 -21.26
N HIS A 126 -5.00 1.78 -21.88
CA HIS A 126 -6.34 2.23 -21.46
C HIS A 126 -7.44 1.19 -21.73
N GLN A 127 -7.21 0.22 -22.64
CA GLN A 127 -8.14 -0.85 -22.98
C GLN A 127 -8.04 -2.08 -22.07
N LEU A 128 -7.03 -2.11 -21.18
CA LEU A 128 -6.87 -3.18 -20.22
C LEU A 128 -8.07 -3.24 -19.25
N SER A 129 -8.42 -4.46 -18.82
CA SER A 129 -9.34 -4.70 -17.71
C SER A 129 -8.84 -4.07 -16.40
N ALA A 130 -9.68 -3.97 -15.39
CA ALA A 130 -9.30 -3.44 -14.09
C ALA A 130 -8.13 -4.23 -13.47
N GLY A 131 -8.18 -5.57 -13.53
CA GLY A 131 -7.11 -6.42 -13.01
C GLY A 131 -5.79 -6.28 -13.76
N GLU A 132 -5.83 -6.20 -15.10
CA GLU A 132 -4.62 -5.98 -15.90
C GLU A 132 -4.00 -4.60 -15.63
N LYS A 133 -4.83 -3.55 -15.45
CA LYS A 133 -4.36 -2.23 -15.03
C LYS A 133 -3.70 -2.28 -13.65
N GLN A 134 -4.27 -3.06 -12.73
CA GLN A 134 -3.69 -3.23 -11.40
C GLN A 134 -2.32 -3.94 -11.47
N LYS A 135 -2.22 -5.04 -12.24
CA LYS A 135 -0.95 -5.73 -12.48
C LYS A 135 0.09 -4.80 -13.13
N LEU A 136 -0.31 -4.01 -14.12
CA LEU A 136 0.55 -3.02 -14.76
C LEU A 136 1.06 -1.98 -13.76
N SER A 137 0.22 -1.54 -12.83
CA SER A 137 0.58 -0.58 -11.78
C SER A 137 1.59 -1.18 -10.79
N LEU A 138 1.42 -2.46 -10.42
CA LEU A 138 2.39 -3.20 -9.61
C LEU A 138 3.72 -3.40 -10.35
N GLY A 139 3.67 -3.70 -11.66
CA GLY A 139 4.88 -3.77 -12.49
C GLY A 139 5.65 -2.44 -12.54
N ARG A 140 4.96 -1.30 -12.63
CA ARG A 140 5.60 0.02 -12.50
C ARG A 140 6.29 0.19 -11.15
N ALA A 141 5.63 -0.23 -10.07
CA ALA A 141 6.20 -0.18 -8.74
C ALA A 141 7.44 -1.09 -8.64
N ARG A 142 7.41 -2.29 -9.25
CA ARG A 142 8.54 -3.22 -9.28
C ARG A 142 9.80 -2.59 -9.89
N LEU A 143 9.65 -1.87 -11.00
CA LEU A 143 10.75 -1.17 -11.67
C LEU A 143 11.35 -0.02 -10.85
N GLN A 144 10.64 0.50 -9.86
CA GLN A 144 11.18 1.49 -8.92
C GLN A 144 12.10 0.87 -7.87
N ASN A 145 12.09 -0.46 -7.73
CA ASN A 145 12.83 -1.20 -6.71
C ASN A 145 12.62 -0.61 -5.30
N PRO A 146 11.36 -0.50 -4.83
CA PRO A 146 11.07 0.08 -3.54
C PRO A 146 11.49 -0.87 -2.42
N ASN A 147 11.77 -0.31 -1.24
CA ASN A 147 11.85 -1.08 -0.01
C ASN A 147 10.63 -0.84 0.91
N LEU A 148 9.71 0.05 0.50
CA LEU A 148 8.40 0.25 1.08
C LEU A 148 7.36 0.43 -0.04
N LEU A 149 6.45 -0.53 -0.21
CA LEU A 149 5.37 -0.48 -1.18
C LEU A 149 4.07 -0.07 -0.49
N LEU A 150 3.42 0.96 -1.01
CA LEU A 150 2.17 1.50 -0.49
C LEU A 150 1.05 1.20 -1.48
N LEU A 151 0.00 0.49 -1.04
CA LEU A 151 -1.09 0.02 -1.88
C LEU A 151 -2.44 0.49 -1.35
N ASP A 152 -3.14 1.30 -2.13
CA ASP A 152 -4.46 1.80 -1.78
C ASP A 152 -5.55 0.94 -2.40
N GLU A 153 -6.18 0.08 -1.61
CA GLU A 153 -7.22 -0.87 -2.00
C GLU A 153 -6.91 -1.69 -3.28
N PRO A 154 -5.78 -2.41 -3.34
CA PRO A 154 -5.24 -2.96 -4.58
C PRO A 154 -6.09 -4.06 -5.24
N THR A 155 -7.09 -4.60 -4.54
CA THR A 155 -7.96 -5.68 -5.04
C THR A 155 -9.44 -5.28 -5.11
N ALA A 156 -9.75 -4.01 -4.85
CA ALA A 156 -11.13 -3.55 -4.92
C ALA A 156 -11.69 -3.69 -6.34
N ASN A 157 -12.90 -4.20 -6.44
CA ASN A 157 -13.62 -4.42 -7.70
C ASN A 157 -12.93 -5.42 -8.68
N LEU A 158 -12.06 -6.30 -8.17
CA LEU A 158 -11.47 -7.39 -8.94
C LEU A 158 -12.25 -8.69 -8.71
N ASP A 159 -12.27 -9.54 -9.72
CA ASP A 159 -12.79 -10.90 -9.59
C ASP A 159 -11.88 -11.76 -8.67
N PRO A 160 -12.39 -12.88 -8.12
CA PRO A 160 -11.63 -13.69 -7.18
C PRO A 160 -10.29 -14.22 -7.73
N THR A 161 -10.24 -14.58 -9.01
CA THR A 161 -9.03 -15.12 -9.66
C THR A 161 -7.97 -14.04 -9.76
N THR A 162 -8.33 -12.86 -10.24
CA THR A 162 -7.43 -11.70 -10.34
C THR A 162 -7.01 -11.22 -8.95
N THR A 163 -7.92 -11.23 -7.97
CA THR A 163 -7.60 -10.92 -6.57
C THR A 163 -6.49 -11.83 -6.04
N ALA A 164 -6.61 -13.16 -6.24
CA ALA A 164 -5.58 -14.11 -5.80
C ALA A 164 -4.22 -13.85 -6.48
N GLN A 165 -4.20 -13.48 -7.77
CA GLN A 165 -2.98 -13.13 -8.48
C GLN A 165 -2.32 -11.86 -7.92
N VAL A 166 -3.09 -10.82 -7.66
CA VAL A 166 -2.60 -9.56 -7.06
C VAL A 166 -2.08 -9.81 -5.65
N GLU A 167 -2.78 -10.61 -4.84
CA GLU A 167 -2.33 -11.02 -3.50
C GLU A 167 -1.00 -11.80 -3.54
N ALA A 168 -0.83 -12.68 -4.54
CA ALA A 168 0.43 -13.41 -4.73
C ALA A 168 1.58 -12.44 -5.04
N MET A 169 1.37 -11.47 -5.94
CA MET A 169 2.37 -10.43 -6.24
C MET A 169 2.72 -9.59 -5.00
N ILE A 170 1.75 -9.25 -4.16
CA ILE A 170 1.98 -8.52 -2.90
C ILE A 170 2.88 -9.35 -1.96
N ARG A 171 2.61 -10.66 -1.83
CA ARG A 171 3.47 -11.56 -1.04
C ARG A 171 4.89 -11.67 -1.61
N GLU A 172 5.04 -11.67 -2.93
CA GLU A 172 6.37 -11.69 -3.58
C GLU A 172 7.17 -10.42 -3.28
N PHE A 173 6.53 -9.25 -3.26
CA PHE A 173 7.18 -8.02 -2.78
C PHE A 173 7.67 -8.19 -1.34
N ALA A 174 6.84 -8.66 -0.43
CA ALA A 174 7.22 -8.87 0.97
C ALA A 174 8.35 -9.92 1.11
N ALA A 175 8.27 -11.03 0.39
CA ALA A 175 9.27 -12.07 0.38
C ALA A 175 10.63 -11.59 -0.17
N SER A 176 10.64 -10.58 -1.06
CA SER A 176 11.87 -9.94 -1.55
C SER A 176 12.48 -8.91 -0.60
N GLY A 177 11.94 -8.77 0.63
CA GLY A 177 12.44 -7.82 1.64
C GLY A 177 11.90 -6.39 1.48
N CYS A 178 10.87 -6.21 0.66
CA CYS A 178 10.13 -4.96 0.56
C CYS A 178 8.99 -4.97 1.59
N ASP A 179 8.96 -4.02 2.52
CA ASP A 179 7.78 -3.86 3.39
C ASP A 179 6.60 -3.36 2.58
N VAL A 180 5.41 -3.82 2.94
CA VAL A 180 4.17 -3.42 2.26
C VAL A 180 3.22 -2.77 3.26
N LEU A 181 2.67 -1.62 2.91
CA LEU A 181 1.55 -1.00 3.62
C LEU A 181 0.34 -0.99 2.68
N ILE A 182 -0.66 -1.80 2.98
CA ILE A 182 -1.88 -1.94 2.20
C ILE A 182 -3.07 -1.29 2.92
N SER A 183 -3.85 -0.44 2.26
CA SER A 183 -5.18 -0.12 2.75
C SER A 183 -6.19 -1.14 2.25
N SER A 184 -7.08 -1.59 3.13
CA SER A 184 -8.20 -2.47 2.75
C SER A 184 -9.36 -2.29 3.72
N HIS A 185 -10.57 -2.45 3.20
CA HIS A 185 -11.79 -2.61 3.99
C HIS A 185 -12.24 -4.08 4.05
N GLN A 186 -11.60 -4.99 3.29
CA GLN A 186 -11.92 -6.42 3.27
C GLN A 186 -11.18 -7.15 4.38
N LEU A 187 -11.81 -7.39 5.54
CA LEU A 187 -11.18 -8.02 6.69
C LEU A 187 -10.67 -9.44 6.41
N ALA A 188 -11.37 -10.21 5.57
CA ALA A 188 -10.94 -11.54 5.17
C ALA A 188 -9.59 -11.50 4.41
N GLN A 189 -9.40 -10.53 3.53
CA GLN A 189 -8.13 -10.29 2.85
C GLN A 189 -7.03 -9.89 3.83
N VAL A 190 -7.33 -8.93 4.70
CA VAL A 190 -6.37 -8.46 5.72
C VAL A 190 -5.88 -9.61 6.59
N LYS A 191 -6.80 -10.46 7.05
CA LYS A 191 -6.46 -11.64 7.87
C LYS A 191 -5.57 -12.65 7.16
N ARG A 192 -5.67 -12.75 5.81
CA ARG A 192 -4.84 -13.65 5.00
C ARG A 192 -3.47 -13.10 4.67
N LEU A 193 -3.34 -11.77 4.57
CA LEU A 193 -2.15 -11.13 4.05
C LEU A 193 -1.29 -10.47 5.11
N ALA A 194 -1.91 -9.84 6.11
CA ALA A 194 -1.20 -8.90 6.97
C ALA A 194 -0.52 -9.57 8.17
N ASP A 195 0.68 -9.12 8.47
CA ASP A 195 1.41 -9.43 9.69
C ASP A 195 1.06 -8.42 10.79
N LEU A 196 0.92 -7.14 10.40
CA LEU A 196 0.66 -6.01 11.29
C LEU A 196 -0.60 -5.24 10.86
N ILE A 197 -1.22 -4.57 11.83
CA ILE A 197 -2.38 -3.71 11.65
C ILE A 197 -2.07 -2.29 12.10
N VAL A 198 -2.60 -1.32 11.34
CA VAL A 198 -2.78 0.07 11.76
C VAL A 198 -4.27 0.39 11.57
N PHE A 199 -5.01 0.47 12.65
CA PHE A 199 -6.43 0.80 12.63
C PHE A 199 -6.62 2.31 12.74
N ILE A 200 -7.27 2.90 11.73
CA ILE A 200 -7.57 4.34 11.65
C ILE A 200 -9.07 4.55 11.75
N ASP A 201 -9.49 5.42 12.65
CA ASP A 201 -10.86 5.89 12.76
C ASP A 201 -10.89 7.39 13.05
N GLY A 202 -11.80 8.12 12.38
CA GLY A 202 -11.93 9.58 12.54
C GLY A 202 -10.64 10.35 12.29
N GLY A 203 -9.75 9.88 11.43
CA GLY A 203 -8.47 10.52 11.12
C GLY A 203 -7.35 10.25 12.12
N GLN A 204 -7.59 9.41 13.13
CA GLN A 204 -6.62 9.07 14.19
C GLN A 204 -6.20 7.60 14.09
N ILE A 205 -4.95 7.31 14.44
CA ILE A 205 -4.50 5.92 14.65
C ILE A 205 -4.97 5.51 16.05
N ILE A 206 -5.96 4.64 16.09
CA ILE A 206 -6.62 4.21 17.33
C ILE A 206 -5.93 2.99 17.94
N GLU A 207 -5.50 2.05 17.08
CA GLU A 207 -4.85 0.83 17.52
C GLU A 207 -3.83 0.36 16.48
N LYS A 208 -2.72 -0.20 16.92
CA LYS A 208 -1.71 -0.81 16.05
C LYS A 208 -1.08 -2.01 16.74
N GLY A 209 -0.70 -3.01 15.97
CA GLY A 209 -0.08 -4.21 16.52
C GLY A 209 -0.09 -5.38 15.56
N ALA A 210 0.18 -6.58 16.08
CA ALA A 210 0.14 -7.79 15.28
C ALA A 210 -1.29 -8.15 14.82
N CYS A 211 -1.40 -8.64 13.59
CA CYS A 211 -2.70 -8.93 12.97
C CYS A 211 -3.50 -9.96 13.75
N ALA A 212 -2.92 -11.09 14.12
CA ALA A 212 -3.64 -12.17 14.79
C ALA A 212 -4.24 -11.76 16.16
N PRO A 213 -3.51 -11.09 17.08
CA PRO A 213 -4.08 -10.54 18.31
C PRO A 213 -5.20 -9.53 18.05
N PHE A 214 -5.05 -8.63 17.08
CA PHE A 214 -6.09 -7.66 16.74
C PHE A 214 -7.41 -8.34 16.34
N PHE A 215 -7.36 -9.37 15.50
CA PHE A 215 -8.55 -10.11 15.09
C PHE A 215 -9.15 -10.97 16.21
N ALA A 216 -8.34 -11.47 17.13
CA ALA A 216 -8.79 -12.26 18.26
C ALA A 216 -9.48 -11.40 19.34
N GLN A 217 -8.81 -10.31 19.73
CA GLN A 217 -9.26 -9.45 20.83
C GLN A 217 -8.77 -8.01 20.62
N PRO A 218 -9.51 -7.19 19.82
CA PRO A 218 -9.22 -5.77 19.70
C PRO A 218 -9.23 -5.08 21.07
N GLN A 219 -8.25 -4.23 21.33
CA GLN A 219 -8.04 -3.63 22.66
C GLN A 219 -8.93 -2.40 22.87
N THR A 220 -9.27 -1.68 21.80
CA THR A 220 -10.04 -0.45 21.89
C THR A 220 -11.53 -0.69 21.58
N GLU A 221 -12.42 0.04 22.23
CA GLU A 221 -13.86 -0.04 21.93
C GLU A 221 -14.18 0.31 20.47
N ALA A 222 -13.43 1.26 19.88
CA ALA A 222 -13.61 1.64 18.47
C ALA A 222 -13.30 0.46 17.54
N ALA A 223 -12.18 -0.25 17.77
CA ALA A 223 -11.80 -1.43 17.01
C ALA A 223 -12.81 -2.58 17.21
N GLN A 224 -13.29 -2.81 18.43
CA GLN A 224 -14.31 -3.80 18.72
C GLN A 224 -15.61 -3.52 17.95
N ARG A 225 -16.11 -2.28 17.98
CA ARG A 225 -17.29 -1.86 17.22
C ARG A 225 -17.09 -2.00 15.72
N TYR A 226 -15.91 -1.63 15.20
CA TYR A 226 -15.58 -1.81 13.80
C TYR A 226 -15.63 -3.27 13.39
N MET A 227 -14.95 -4.14 14.14
CA MET A 227 -14.94 -5.59 13.88
C MET A 227 -16.32 -6.23 13.94
N GLN A 228 -17.20 -5.80 14.85
CA GLN A 228 -18.58 -6.29 14.94
C GLN A 228 -19.41 -5.89 13.72
N ARG A 229 -19.27 -4.64 13.24
CA ARG A 229 -19.99 -4.16 12.04
C ARG A 229 -19.60 -4.90 10.78
N GLU A 230 -18.30 -5.07 10.57
CA GLU A 230 -17.79 -5.76 9.38
C GLU A 230 -18.19 -7.26 9.37
N ARG A 231 -18.16 -7.93 10.53
CA ARG A 231 -18.63 -9.32 10.65
C ARG A 231 -20.15 -9.49 10.41
N ALA A 232 -20.92 -8.45 10.61
CA ALA A 232 -22.37 -8.47 10.36
C ALA A 232 -22.72 -8.14 8.89
N ALA A 233 -21.77 -7.63 8.12
CA ALA A 233 -21.92 -7.27 6.72
C ALA A 233 -21.45 -8.38 5.75
N ASP A 234 -20.63 -9.34 6.23
CA ASP A 234 -20.21 -10.56 5.52
C ASP A 234 -21.29 -11.66 5.64
#